data_44f36a0adb18d2a1deb06c14ac26c772
#
_entry.id   44f36a0adb18d2a1deb06c14ac26c772
#
_cell.length_a   1.000
_cell.length_b   1.000
_cell.length_c   1.000
_cell.angle_alpha   90.00
_cell.angle_beta   90.00
_cell.angle_gamma   90.00
#
_symmetry.space_group_name_H-M   'P 1'
#
loop_
_entity.id
_entity.type
_entity.pdbx_description
1 polymer ?
#
loop_
_entity_poly.entity_id
_entity_poly.type
_entity_poly.pdbx_seq_one_letter_code
_entity_poly.pdbx_strand_id
1 'polypeptide(L)'
;MSQSHILVIDDDPAVRQILAETLAGEGHQVTVMSSGLDGVEAVKDQPVHVVLTDLQMPGIDGLETIDRISKIDSKIIAIVMTGYGTVDYAVRAMKAGAFDFITKPFEPDTVAVVVRKALDVYKLKQENHLLRKAVRDQYRLEHLVGTSAPMRMVLDFVEKVADSDSTVLIEGESGTGKELIARMLHFNSMRRERPLVPVNCGAIPETLLESELFGHEKGAFTGAAHTRLGRFELAHGGTIFLDEVGEMSLPLQVKLLRVLQERCFERVGGTRTINVDVRIIAATNQDLAQAVQERRFRQDLYYRLHVIPIHIPPLRERRSDIPLLVNHFIAQFNQLRRTEILGMEPDAL
;
A
#
# COMPACT_ATOMS: atom_id res chain seq x y z
N MET A 1 -25.04 14.60 7.21
CA MET A 1 -23.56 14.52 7.29
C MET A 1 -23.23 13.78 8.55
N SER A 2 -22.32 12.82 8.58
CA SER A 2 -21.93 12.14 9.81
C SER A 2 -21.22 13.15 10.72
N GLN A 3 -21.67 13.21 11.97
CA GLN A 3 -21.11 14.09 12.98
C GLN A 3 -19.63 13.69 13.22
N SER A 4 -18.71 14.60 12.93
CA SER A 4 -17.28 14.35 13.14
C SER A 4 -16.87 14.78 14.55
N HIS A 5 -15.94 14.06 15.17
CA HIS A 5 -15.48 14.35 16.53
C HIS A 5 -14.12 15.04 16.49
N ILE A 6 -14.03 16.20 17.11
CA ILE A 6 -12.85 17.07 17.14
C ILE A 6 -12.40 17.23 18.60
N LEU A 7 -11.12 17.04 18.85
CA LEU A 7 -10.51 17.28 20.14
C LEU A 7 -9.72 18.58 20.09
N VAL A 8 -10.02 19.48 21.00
CA VAL A 8 -9.33 20.77 21.18
C VAL A 8 -8.50 20.72 22.47
N ILE A 9 -7.22 20.99 22.37
CA ILE A 9 -6.29 20.98 23.49
C ILE A 9 -5.60 22.34 23.55
N ASP A 10 -5.87 23.10 24.61
CA ASP A 10 -5.30 24.44 24.81
C ASP A 10 -5.36 24.76 26.30
N ASP A 11 -4.37 25.39 26.90
CA ASP A 11 -4.39 25.77 28.32
C ASP A 11 -5.26 27.01 28.58
N ASP A 12 -5.50 27.86 27.57
CA ASP A 12 -6.37 29.02 27.66
C ASP A 12 -7.87 28.63 27.57
N PRO A 13 -8.66 28.83 28.65
CA PRO A 13 -10.08 28.51 28.65
C PRO A 13 -10.90 29.32 27.63
N ALA A 14 -10.49 30.56 27.32
CA ALA A 14 -11.19 31.40 26.34
C ALA A 14 -11.03 30.84 24.92
N VAL A 15 -9.83 30.39 24.58
CA VAL A 15 -9.56 29.75 23.28
C VAL A 15 -10.34 28.46 23.16
N ARG A 16 -10.37 27.62 24.20
CA ARG A 16 -11.16 26.38 24.17
C ARG A 16 -12.64 26.64 23.96
N GLN A 17 -13.21 27.66 24.63
CA GLN A 17 -14.62 28.01 24.48
C GLN A 17 -14.96 28.48 23.08
N ILE A 18 -14.17 29.42 22.53
CA ILE A 18 -14.38 29.96 21.17
C ILE A 18 -14.34 28.83 20.14
N LEU A 19 -13.34 27.92 20.23
CA LEU A 19 -13.21 26.81 19.31
C LEU A 19 -14.35 25.81 19.45
N ALA A 20 -14.78 25.52 20.69
CA ALA A 20 -15.90 24.62 20.92
C ALA A 20 -17.19 25.17 20.31
N GLU A 21 -17.49 26.44 20.53
CA GLU A 21 -18.68 27.11 19.97
C GLU A 21 -18.65 27.17 18.45
N THR A 22 -17.49 27.55 17.86
CA THR A 22 -17.29 27.62 16.41
C THR A 22 -17.52 26.27 15.74
N LEU A 23 -16.84 25.23 16.24
CA LEU A 23 -16.86 23.90 15.63
C LEU A 23 -18.18 23.16 15.88
N ALA A 24 -18.82 23.40 17.05
CA ALA A 24 -20.17 22.90 17.31
C ALA A 24 -21.20 23.57 16.40
N GLY A 25 -21.04 24.86 16.09
CA GLY A 25 -21.87 25.59 15.12
C GLY A 25 -21.79 25.02 13.69
N GLU A 26 -20.66 24.44 13.32
CA GLU A 26 -20.45 23.69 12.05
C GLU A 26 -21.02 22.25 12.10
N GLY A 27 -21.61 21.83 13.23
CA GLY A 27 -22.26 20.52 13.38
C GLY A 27 -21.33 19.41 13.84
N HIS A 28 -20.16 19.74 14.40
CA HIS A 28 -19.20 18.76 14.91
C HIS A 28 -19.42 18.48 16.41
N GLN A 29 -19.09 17.27 16.85
CA GLN A 29 -18.91 16.97 18.27
C GLN A 29 -17.55 17.47 18.71
N VAL A 30 -17.48 18.24 19.79
CA VAL A 30 -16.21 18.82 20.27
C VAL A 30 -15.94 18.40 21.71
N THR A 31 -14.76 17.87 21.95
CA THR A 31 -14.22 17.62 23.29
C THR A 31 -13.09 18.63 23.53
N VAL A 32 -13.03 19.21 24.71
CA VAL A 32 -11.98 20.17 25.07
C VAL A 32 -11.15 19.66 26.25
N MET A 33 -9.85 19.82 26.17
CA MET A 33 -8.88 19.44 27.19
C MET A 33 -7.95 20.61 27.49
N SER A 34 -7.51 20.72 28.74
CA SER A 34 -6.64 21.80 29.20
C SER A 34 -5.16 21.46 29.15
N SER A 35 -4.81 20.21 28.91
CA SER A 35 -3.42 19.77 28.81
C SER A 35 -3.23 18.69 27.74
N GLY A 36 -1.99 18.58 27.23
CA GLY A 36 -1.63 17.54 26.27
C GLY A 36 -1.79 16.13 26.81
N LEU A 37 -1.54 15.91 28.12
CA LEU A 37 -1.72 14.59 28.75
C LEU A 37 -3.18 14.16 28.76
N ASP A 38 -4.09 15.05 29.17
CA ASP A 38 -5.54 14.78 29.16
C ASP A 38 -6.02 14.52 27.72
N GLY A 39 -5.46 15.25 26.74
CA GLY A 39 -5.76 15.05 25.34
C GLY A 39 -5.35 13.66 24.84
N VAL A 40 -4.18 13.17 25.22
CA VAL A 40 -3.71 11.81 24.88
C VAL A 40 -4.61 10.73 25.51
N GLU A 41 -5.04 10.90 26.75
CA GLU A 41 -5.99 9.97 27.39
C GLU A 41 -7.35 9.99 26.71
N ALA A 42 -7.89 11.18 26.37
CA ALA A 42 -9.16 11.31 25.69
C ALA A 42 -9.22 10.54 24.34
N VAL A 43 -8.11 10.48 23.62
CA VAL A 43 -8.02 9.74 22.35
C VAL A 43 -8.11 8.22 22.55
N LYS A 44 -7.73 7.69 23.73
CA LYS A 44 -7.87 6.27 24.04
C LYS A 44 -9.32 5.88 24.33
N ASP A 45 -10.07 6.80 24.93
CA ASP A 45 -11.42 6.52 25.44
C ASP A 45 -12.53 6.74 24.39
N GLN A 46 -12.26 7.58 23.39
CA GLN A 46 -13.27 7.94 22.41
C GLN A 46 -12.68 8.15 21.00
N PRO A 47 -13.44 7.85 19.92
CA PRO A 47 -12.95 8.04 18.57
C PRO A 47 -12.84 9.53 18.24
N VAL A 48 -11.62 10.00 17.95
CA VAL A 48 -11.30 11.37 17.54
C VAL A 48 -10.87 11.37 16.07
N HIS A 49 -11.31 12.35 15.29
CA HIS A 49 -11.00 12.47 13.87
C HIS A 49 -9.93 13.52 13.61
N VAL A 50 -10.05 14.67 14.28
CA VAL A 50 -9.12 15.81 14.18
C VAL A 50 -8.77 16.29 15.57
N VAL A 51 -7.50 16.60 15.78
CA VAL A 51 -6.99 17.23 17.00
C VAL A 51 -6.47 18.62 16.65
N LEU A 52 -6.96 19.64 17.39
CA LEU A 52 -6.36 20.96 17.42
C LEU A 52 -5.62 21.08 18.74
N THR A 53 -4.31 21.32 18.70
CA THR A 53 -3.51 21.46 19.93
C THR A 53 -2.72 22.76 19.93
N ASP A 54 -2.69 23.45 21.06
CA ASP A 54 -1.72 24.54 21.20
C ASP A 54 -0.30 23.97 21.17
N LEU A 55 0.62 24.74 20.61
CA LEU A 55 2.03 24.42 20.55
C LEU A 55 2.68 24.50 21.94
N GLN A 56 2.35 25.53 22.72
CA GLN A 56 2.96 25.86 24.00
C GLN A 56 1.97 25.63 25.14
N MET A 57 2.13 24.53 25.84
CA MET A 57 1.30 24.19 27.01
C MET A 57 2.18 23.73 28.16
N PRO A 58 1.71 23.91 29.41
CA PRO A 58 2.38 23.32 30.58
C PRO A 58 2.42 21.79 30.51
N GLY A 59 3.55 21.20 30.89
CA GLY A 59 3.74 19.75 30.87
C GLY A 59 4.32 19.27 29.56
N ILE A 60 3.54 18.58 28.74
CA ILE A 60 3.94 18.19 27.38
C ILE A 60 3.48 19.24 26.36
N ASP A 61 4.34 19.58 25.42
CA ASP A 61 4.03 20.54 24.38
C ASP A 61 3.13 19.91 23.27
N GLY A 62 2.64 20.75 22.36
CA GLY A 62 1.77 20.30 21.27
C GLY A 62 2.44 19.30 20.33
N LEU A 63 3.75 19.40 20.11
CA LEU A 63 4.48 18.47 19.23
C LEU A 63 4.61 17.08 19.85
N GLU A 64 4.94 17.03 21.13
CA GLU A 64 4.97 15.76 21.88
C GLU A 64 3.58 15.14 22.01
N THR A 65 2.55 15.98 22.17
CA THR A 65 1.15 15.54 22.18
C THR A 65 0.79 14.85 20.85
N ILE A 66 1.12 15.46 19.71
CA ILE A 66 0.88 14.89 18.39
C ILE A 66 1.64 13.57 18.19
N ASP A 67 2.91 13.50 18.58
CA ASP A 67 3.71 12.26 18.48
C ASP A 67 3.07 11.12 19.27
N ARG A 68 2.61 11.39 20.50
CA ARG A 68 1.93 10.39 21.34
C ARG A 68 0.58 9.96 20.75
N ILE A 69 -0.23 10.90 20.26
CA ILE A 69 -1.53 10.62 19.61
C ILE A 69 -1.33 9.81 18.34
N SER A 70 -0.35 10.16 17.51
CA SER A 70 -0.07 9.45 16.25
C SER A 70 0.35 7.99 16.47
N LYS A 71 0.96 7.67 17.61
CA LYS A 71 1.30 6.29 18.02
C LYS A 71 0.08 5.50 18.47
N ILE A 72 -0.99 6.16 18.95
CA ILE A 72 -2.25 5.52 19.32
C ILE A 72 -3.09 5.27 18.06
N ASP A 73 -3.33 6.29 17.27
CA ASP A 73 -4.02 6.19 15.98
C ASP A 73 -3.41 7.14 14.94
N SER A 74 -2.67 6.58 13.99
CA SER A 74 -2.00 7.32 12.90
C SER A 74 -2.96 7.94 11.88
N LYS A 75 -4.26 7.66 11.96
CA LYS A 75 -5.28 8.24 11.07
C LYS A 75 -5.72 9.60 11.53
N ILE A 76 -5.65 9.89 12.82
CA ILE A 76 -6.02 11.19 13.40
C ILE A 76 -5.22 12.29 12.73
N ILE A 77 -5.91 13.35 12.34
CA ILE A 77 -5.29 14.50 11.71
C ILE A 77 -5.03 15.57 12.76
N ALA A 78 -3.79 15.97 12.92
CA ALA A 78 -3.38 16.96 13.92
C ALA A 78 -3.13 18.33 13.29
N ILE A 79 -3.70 19.37 13.90
CA ILE A 79 -3.52 20.78 13.55
C ILE A 79 -2.90 21.46 14.77
N VAL A 80 -1.83 22.24 14.56
CA VAL A 80 -1.14 23.00 15.62
C VAL A 80 -1.62 24.44 15.64
N MET A 81 -1.91 24.95 16.83
CA MET A 81 -2.17 26.37 17.05
C MET A 81 -0.92 27.01 17.65
N THR A 82 -0.52 28.20 17.22
CA THR A 82 0.68 28.89 17.69
C THR A 82 0.48 30.38 17.81
N GLY A 83 0.93 30.95 18.95
CA GLY A 83 0.92 32.40 19.18
C GLY A 83 2.11 33.15 18.56
N TYR A 84 3.15 32.41 18.14
CA TYR A 84 4.34 32.98 17.53
C TYR A 84 4.44 32.57 16.08
N GLY A 85 4.09 33.48 15.18
CA GLY A 85 4.10 33.28 13.71
C GLY A 85 5.49 33.19 13.07
N THR A 86 6.48 32.58 13.74
CA THR A 86 7.79 32.37 13.10
C THR A 86 7.75 31.13 12.21
N VAL A 87 8.30 31.27 11.01
CA VAL A 87 8.41 30.17 10.02
C VAL A 87 9.04 28.90 10.62
N ASP A 88 9.93 29.08 11.60
CA ASP A 88 10.62 27.97 12.25
C ASP A 88 9.67 27.04 13.04
N TYR A 89 8.67 27.57 13.72
CA TYR A 89 7.69 26.77 14.47
C TYR A 89 6.74 26.02 13.52
N ALA A 90 6.31 26.67 12.46
CA ALA A 90 5.50 26.03 11.41
C ALA A 90 6.27 24.85 10.78
N VAL A 91 7.54 25.05 10.43
CA VAL A 91 8.39 23.99 9.87
C VAL A 91 8.59 22.84 10.86
N ARG A 92 8.77 23.13 12.15
CA ARG A 92 8.88 22.09 13.19
C ARG A 92 7.59 21.29 13.35
N ALA A 93 6.43 21.96 13.36
CA ALA A 93 5.13 21.30 13.43
C ALA A 93 4.90 20.34 12.23
N MET A 94 5.19 20.82 11.02
CA MET A 94 5.08 19.99 9.81
C MET A 94 6.04 18.78 9.84
N LYS A 95 7.28 18.98 10.32
CA LYS A 95 8.24 17.88 10.48
C LYS A 95 7.82 16.86 11.55
N ALA A 96 7.07 17.30 12.57
CA ALA A 96 6.51 16.44 13.62
C ALA A 96 5.23 15.70 13.17
N GLY A 97 4.76 15.91 11.93
CA GLY A 97 3.60 15.22 11.36
C GLY A 97 2.27 15.97 11.50
N ALA A 98 2.29 17.24 11.89
CA ALA A 98 1.09 18.08 11.83
C ALA A 98 0.62 18.22 10.37
N PHE A 99 -0.69 18.21 10.17
CA PHE A 99 -1.31 18.41 8.86
C PHE A 99 -1.24 19.87 8.42
N ASP A 100 -1.49 20.79 9.36
CA ASP A 100 -1.46 22.22 9.12
C ASP A 100 -1.22 22.97 10.44
N PHE A 101 -1.05 24.28 10.39
CA PHE A 101 -0.96 25.11 11.57
C PHE A 101 -1.84 26.34 11.46
N ILE A 102 -2.26 26.90 12.60
CA ILE A 102 -3.10 28.09 12.71
C ILE A 102 -2.39 29.08 13.63
N THR A 103 -2.20 30.32 13.20
CA THR A 103 -1.58 31.38 14.00
C THR A 103 -2.62 32.09 14.88
N LYS A 104 -2.33 32.25 16.16
CA LYS A 104 -3.11 33.09 17.08
C LYS A 104 -2.68 34.55 16.97
N PRO A 105 -3.60 35.54 16.96
CA PRO A 105 -5.05 35.37 16.98
C PRO A 105 -5.59 34.91 15.64
N PHE A 106 -6.62 34.09 15.66
CA PHE A 106 -7.27 33.54 14.46
C PHE A 106 -8.74 33.95 14.36
N GLU A 107 -9.24 34.01 13.15
CA GLU A 107 -10.67 34.18 12.88
C GLU A 107 -11.35 32.80 12.90
N PRO A 108 -12.60 32.69 13.46
CA PRO A 108 -13.35 31.44 13.49
C PRO A 108 -13.48 30.74 12.12
N ASP A 109 -13.74 31.52 11.07
CA ASP A 109 -13.87 31.00 9.70
C ASP A 109 -12.59 30.34 9.19
N THR A 110 -11.41 30.87 9.58
CA THR A 110 -10.13 30.28 9.22
C THR A 110 -9.97 28.87 9.84
N VAL A 111 -10.36 28.74 11.11
CA VAL A 111 -10.33 27.44 11.81
C VAL A 111 -11.27 26.46 11.13
N ALA A 112 -12.51 26.88 10.83
CA ALA A 112 -13.49 26.01 10.17
C ALA A 112 -13.02 25.49 8.80
N VAL A 113 -12.35 26.34 8.00
CA VAL A 113 -11.77 25.94 6.70
C VAL A 113 -10.65 24.92 6.86
N VAL A 114 -9.73 25.12 7.81
CA VAL A 114 -8.60 24.19 8.02
C VAL A 114 -9.11 22.86 8.57
N VAL A 115 -10.04 22.87 9.52
CA VAL A 115 -10.67 21.67 10.08
C VAL A 115 -11.42 20.88 9.01
N ARG A 116 -12.16 21.56 8.13
CA ARG A 116 -12.87 20.91 7.01
C ARG A 116 -11.89 20.16 6.10
N LYS A 117 -10.77 20.79 5.71
CA LYS A 117 -9.70 20.13 4.92
C LYS A 117 -9.12 18.92 5.65
N ALA A 118 -8.88 19.06 6.97
CA ALA A 118 -8.37 17.97 7.80
C ALA A 118 -9.35 16.78 7.85
N LEU A 119 -10.65 17.05 7.99
CA LEU A 119 -11.69 16.03 7.96
C LEU A 119 -11.80 15.32 6.61
N ASP A 120 -11.63 16.02 5.50
CA ASP A 120 -11.60 15.40 4.17
C ASP A 120 -10.41 14.46 4.02
N VAL A 121 -9.23 14.86 4.51
CA VAL A 121 -8.05 13.98 4.54
C VAL A 121 -8.27 12.77 5.45
N TYR A 122 -8.89 12.97 6.63
CA TYR A 122 -9.25 11.86 7.52
C TYR A 122 -10.17 10.85 6.83
N LYS A 123 -11.25 11.32 6.16
CA LYS A 123 -12.17 10.46 5.40
C LYS A 123 -11.44 9.66 4.32
N LEU A 124 -10.57 10.31 3.55
CA LEU A 124 -9.78 9.64 2.52
C LEU A 124 -8.83 8.58 3.11
N LYS A 125 -8.20 8.85 4.26
CA LYS A 125 -7.37 7.86 4.96
C LYS A 125 -8.21 6.67 5.45
N GLN A 126 -9.41 6.92 6.00
CA GLN A 126 -10.32 5.88 6.45
C GLN A 126 -10.80 5.01 5.30
N GLU A 127 -11.27 5.62 4.22
CA GLU A 127 -11.71 4.90 3.02
C GLU A 127 -10.60 4.04 2.44
N ASN A 128 -9.39 4.60 2.30
CA ASN A 128 -8.22 3.87 1.83
C ASN A 128 -7.89 2.67 2.74
N HIS A 129 -7.98 2.86 4.07
CA HIS A 129 -7.76 1.77 5.03
C HIS A 129 -8.81 0.66 4.90
N LEU A 130 -10.10 1.02 4.76
CA LEU A 130 -11.17 0.04 4.57
C LEU A 130 -11.02 -0.73 3.26
N LEU A 131 -10.70 -0.03 2.16
CA LEU A 131 -10.45 -0.66 0.86
C LEU A 131 -9.26 -1.62 0.93
N ARG A 132 -8.14 -1.20 1.55
CA ARG A 132 -6.97 -2.06 1.74
C ARG A 132 -7.30 -3.27 2.61
N LYS A 133 -8.08 -3.09 3.68
CA LYS A 133 -8.52 -4.19 4.54
C LYS A 133 -9.38 -5.19 3.77
N ALA A 134 -10.35 -4.72 2.98
CA ALA A 134 -11.20 -5.58 2.16
C ALA A 134 -10.37 -6.40 1.14
N VAL A 135 -9.41 -5.74 0.46
CA VAL A 135 -8.49 -6.43 -0.45
C VAL A 135 -7.63 -7.44 0.30
N ARG A 136 -7.05 -7.07 1.44
CA ARG A 136 -6.24 -8.00 2.24
C ARG A 136 -7.03 -9.21 2.71
N ASP A 137 -8.25 -9.01 3.22
CA ASP A 137 -9.09 -10.10 3.71
C ASP A 137 -9.41 -11.11 2.58
N GLN A 138 -9.53 -10.65 1.34
CA GLN A 138 -9.71 -11.51 0.17
C GLN A 138 -8.51 -12.44 -0.09
N TYR A 139 -7.28 -12.01 0.25
CA TYR A 139 -6.02 -12.74 -0.02
C TYR A 139 -5.39 -13.35 1.24
N ARG A 140 -6.18 -13.65 2.26
CA ARG A 140 -5.72 -14.47 3.39
C ARG A 140 -5.45 -15.91 2.93
N LEU A 141 -4.43 -16.55 3.50
CA LEU A 141 -4.08 -17.94 3.20
C LEU A 141 -5.26 -18.90 3.38
N GLU A 142 -6.12 -18.62 4.37
CA GLU A 142 -7.32 -19.39 4.70
C GLU A 142 -8.38 -19.38 3.58
N HIS A 143 -8.35 -18.42 2.68
CA HIS A 143 -9.34 -18.25 1.61
C HIS A 143 -8.94 -18.91 0.29
N LEU A 144 -7.76 -19.53 0.23
CA LEU A 144 -7.37 -20.25 -0.97
C LEU A 144 -8.17 -21.54 -1.09
N VAL A 145 -8.82 -21.70 -2.24
CA VAL A 145 -9.58 -22.90 -2.57
C VAL A 145 -8.61 -23.98 -3.05
N GLY A 146 -8.39 -25.00 -2.22
CA GLY A 146 -7.54 -26.14 -2.51
C GLY A 146 -7.08 -26.82 -1.23
N THR A 147 -7.32 -28.14 -1.14
CA THR A 147 -6.98 -28.95 0.03
C THR A 147 -6.04 -30.10 -0.31
N SER A 148 -5.61 -30.21 -1.56
CA SER A 148 -4.67 -31.22 -2.01
C SER A 148 -3.32 -31.12 -1.29
N ALA A 149 -2.65 -32.25 -1.07
CA ALA A 149 -1.36 -32.25 -0.42
C ALA A 149 -0.29 -31.39 -1.15
N PRO A 150 -0.17 -31.40 -2.50
CA PRO A 150 0.76 -30.51 -3.19
C PRO A 150 0.45 -29.03 -2.95
N MET A 151 -0.83 -28.63 -2.93
CA MET A 151 -1.18 -27.24 -2.73
C MET A 151 -0.98 -26.78 -1.28
N ARG A 152 -1.23 -27.65 -0.30
CA ARG A 152 -0.89 -27.37 1.12
C ARG A 152 0.59 -27.11 1.31
N MET A 153 1.47 -27.92 0.69
CA MET A 153 2.92 -27.68 0.75
C MET A 153 3.30 -26.30 0.20
N VAL A 154 2.68 -25.86 -0.89
CA VAL A 154 2.88 -24.51 -1.43
C VAL A 154 2.45 -23.44 -0.43
N LEU A 155 1.27 -23.59 0.19
CA LEU A 155 0.76 -22.64 1.17
C LEU A 155 1.61 -22.56 2.44
N ASP A 156 2.01 -23.70 2.99
CA ASP A 156 2.93 -23.77 4.14
C ASP A 156 4.27 -23.08 3.85
N PHE A 157 4.74 -23.21 2.60
CA PHE A 157 5.96 -22.55 2.18
C PHE A 157 5.76 -21.04 2.00
N VAL A 158 4.65 -20.62 1.40
CA VAL A 158 4.26 -19.18 1.28
C VAL A 158 4.21 -18.51 2.65
N GLU A 159 3.60 -19.16 3.65
CA GLU A 159 3.53 -18.65 5.01
C GLU A 159 4.92 -18.43 5.62
N LYS A 160 5.81 -19.41 5.47
CA LYS A 160 7.19 -19.33 6.01
C LYS A 160 8.03 -18.23 5.37
N VAL A 161 7.81 -17.94 4.08
CA VAL A 161 8.63 -16.96 3.34
C VAL A 161 7.96 -15.59 3.21
N ALA A 162 6.72 -15.43 3.68
CA ALA A 162 5.97 -14.19 3.54
C ALA A 162 6.71 -13.00 4.13
N ASP A 163 7.31 -13.13 5.31
CA ASP A 163 8.03 -12.06 6.01
C ASP A 163 9.47 -11.84 5.52
N SER A 164 9.96 -12.66 4.59
CA SER A 164 11.30 -12.47 4.00
C SER A 164 11.28 -11.35 2.96
N ASP A 165 12.30 -10.49 2.98
CA ASP A 165 12.53 -9.48 1.91
C ASP A 165 13.26 -10.07 0.68
N SER A 166 13.59 -11.37 0.70
CA SER A 166 14.25 -12.06 -0.41
C SER A 166 13.36 -12.09 -1.66
N THR A 167 13.99 -12.13 -2.82
CA THR A 167 13.30 -12.32 -4.10
C THR A 167 12.64 -13.71 -4.14
N VAL A 168 11.37 -13.74 -4.54
CA VAL A 168 10.61 -14.98 -4.75
C VAL A 168 10.36 -15.16 -6.24
N LEU A 169 10.64 -16.34 -6.77
CA LEU A 169 10.32 -16.74 -8.14
C LEU A 169 9.18 -17.78 -8.10
N ILE A 170 8.04 -17.44 -8.68
CA ILE A 170 6.87 -18.32 -8.78
C ILE A 170 6.86 -18.96 -10.15
N GLU A 171 6.97 -20.27 -10.19
CA GLU A 171 7.00 -21.06 -11.43
C GLU A 171 5.71 -21.89 -11.55
N GLY A 172 5.18 -22.00 -12.75
CA GLY A 172 3.99 -22.81 -13.02
C GLY A 172 3.33 -22.45 -14.34
N GLU A 173 2.56 -23.37 -14.86
CA GLU A 173 1.85 -23.20 -16.12
C GLU A 173 0.90 -22.00 -16.11
N SER A 174 0.47 -21.53 -17.28
CA SER A 174 -0.54 -20.47 -17.38
C SER A 174 -1.84 -20.92 -16.67
N GLY A 175 -2.47 -20.00 -15.94
CA GLY A 175 -3.73 -20.26 -15.22
C GLY A 175 -3.58 -21.05 -13.90
N THR A 176 -2.38 -21.38 -13.44
CA THR A 176 -2.20 -22.12 -12.15
C THR A 176 -2.46 -21.28 -10.90
N GLY A 177 -2.55 -19.96 -11.01
CA GLY A 177 -2.79 -19.04 -9.89
C GLY A 177 -1.54 -18.32 -9.38
N LYS A 178 -0.51 -18.11 -10.21
CA LYS A 178 0.74 -17.42 -9.82
C LYS A 178 0.50 -16.03 -9.24
N GLU A 179 -0.40 -15.25 -9.83
CA GLU A 179 -0.77 -13.93 -9.31
C GLU A 179 -1.41 -14.02 -7.91
N LEU A 180 -2.25 -15.04 -7.67
CA LEU A 180 -2.88 -15.25 -6.37
C LEU A 180 -1.82 -15.50 -5.28
N ILE A 181 -0.85 -16.37 -5.56
CA ILE A 181 0.28 -16.64 -4.64
C ILE A 181 1.13 -15.38 -4.41
N ALA A 182 1.39 -14.57 -5.46
CA ALA A 182 2.12 -13.32 -5.30
C ALA A 182 1.37 -12.32 -4.39
N ARG A 183 0.05 -12.21 -4.52
CA ARG A 183 -0.79 -11.40 -3.65
C ARG A 183 -0.78 -11.92 -2.21
N MET A 184 -0.88 -13.23 -2.02
CA MET A 184 -0.80 -13.86 -0.70
C MET A 184 0.55 -13.58 -0.03
N LEU A 185 1.66 -13.71 -0.74
CA LEU A 185 3.00 -13.36 -0.24
C LEU A 185 3.08 -11.89 0.23
N HIS A 186 2.48 -10.97 -0.51
CA HIS A 186 2.48 -9.57 -0.13
C HIS A 186 1.58 -9.30 1.07
N PHE A 187 0.30 -9.72 1.03
CA PHE A 187 -0.68 -9.37 2.06
C PHE A 187 -0.47 -10.10 3.39
N ASN A 188 0.35 -11.15 3.41
CA ASN A 188 0.76 -11.84 4.65
C ASN A 188 2.19 -11.45 5.09
N SER A 189 2.80 -10.41 4.50
CA SER A 189 4.15 -9.92 4.83
C SER A 189 4.15 -8.70 5.74
N MET A 190 5.34 -8.33 6.22
CA MET A 190 5.56 -7.05 6.93
C MET A 190 5.25 -5.82 6.06
N ARG A 191 5.22 -5.98 4.72
CA ARG A 191 4.90 -4.91 3.76
C ARG A 191 3.43 -4.86 3.36
N ARG A 192 2.53 -5.58 4.05
CA ARG A 192 1.09 -5.72 3.73
C ARG A 192 0.32 -4.40 3.65
N GLU A 193 0.75 -3.36 4.38
CA GLU A 193 0.13 -2.02 4.35
C GLU A 193 0.79 -1.09 3.30
N ARG A 194 1.79 -1.57 2.60
CA ARG A 194 2.52 -0.86 1.56
C ARG A 194 1.99 -1.19 0.17
N PRO A 195 2.36 -0.43 -0.87
CA PRO A 195 1.86 -0.71 -2.22
C PRO A 195 2.32 -2.08 -2.73
N LEU A 196 1.40 -2.79 -3.41
CA LEU A 196 1.70 -3.90 -4.31
C LEU A 196 1.47 -3.42 -5.74
N VAL A 197 2.52 -3.43 -6.55
CA VAL A 197 2.47 -2.95 -7.94
C VAL A 197 2.65 -4.14 -8.88
N PRO A 198 1.56 -4.68 -9.47
CA PRO A 198 1.67 -5.74 -10.46
C PRO A 198 2.04 -5.17 -11.84
N VAL A 199 2.91 -5.90 -12.55
CA VAL A 199 3.31 -5.63 -13.94
C VAL A 199 3.35 -6.96 -14.70
N ASN A 200 2.54 -7.11 -15.73
CA ASN A 200 2.66 -8.24 -16.65
C ASN A 200 3.60 -7.84 -17.78
N CYS A 201 4.76 -8.50 -17.86
CA CYS A 201 5.82 -8.18 -18.81
C CYS A 201 5.51 -8.68 -20.23
N GLY A 202 4.68 -9.71 -20.35
CA GLY A 202 4.24 -10.21 -21.67
C GLY A 202 3.08 -9.44 -22.28
N ALA A 203 2.27 -8.76 -21.45
CA ALA A 203 1.12 -8.00 -21.95
C ALA A 203 1.46 -6.59 -22.48
N ILE A 204 2.64 -6.06 -22.13
CA ILE A 204 3.08 -4.71 -22.52
C ILE A 204 4.06 -4.82 -23.68
N PRO A 205 3.88 -4.08 -24.79
CA PRO A 205 4.86 -4.05 -25.86
C PRO A 205 6.26 -3.69 -25.35
N GLU A 206 7.29 -4.36 -25.85
CA GLU A 206 8.69 -4.22 -25.38
C GLU A 206 9.13 -2.75 -25.32
N THR A 207 8.80 -1.96 -26.35
CA THR A 207 9.16 -0.54 -26.43
C THR A 207 8.54 0.33 -25.34
N LEU A 208 7.43 -0.11 -24.75
CA LEU A 208 6.74 0.59 -23.67
C LEU A 208 7.08 0.02 -22.30
N LEU A 209 7.44 -1.26 -22.22
CA LEU A 209 7.71 -1.94 -20.94
C LEU A 209 8.85 -1.27 -20.16
N GLU A 210 9.89 -0.84 -20.86
CA GLU A 210 11.01 -0.12 -20.25
C GLU A 210 10.55 1.16 -19.59
N SER A 211 9.76 1.98 -20.31
CA SER A 211 9.20 3.23 -19.80
C SER A 211 8.18 3.02 -18.69
N GLU A 212 7.38 1.95 -18.74
CA GLU A 212 6.46 1.60 -17.64
C GLU A 212 7.23 1.19 -16.38
N LEU A 213 8.27 0.33 -16.50
CA LEU A 213 9.03 -0.15 -15.35
C LEU A 213 9.85 0.96 -14.67
N PHE A 214 10.63 1.70 -15.47
CA PHE A 214 11.63 2.65 -14.97
C PHE A 214 11.21 4.12 -15.05
N GLY A 215 10.06 4.42 -15.72
CA GLY A 215 9.66 5.79 -15.98
C GLY A 215 10.50 6.46 -17.07
N HIS A 216 10.14 7.68 -17.44
CA HIS A 216 10.87 8.45 -18.44
C HIS A 216 10.91 9.95 -18.10
N GLU A 217 11.95 10.59 -18.56
CA GLU A 217 12.06 12.05 -18.55
C GLU A 217 11.38 12.65 -19.78
N LYS A 218 10.95 13.90 -19.67
CA LYS A 218 10.42 14.66 -20.81
C LYS A 218 11.43 14.66 -21.96
N GLY A 219 10.96 14.27 -23.16
CA GLY A 219 11.79 14.24 -24.37
C GLY A 219 12.61 12.96 -24.57
N ALA A 220 12.44 11.93 -23.72
CA ALA A 220 13.17 10.67 -23.83
C ALA A 220 12.91 9.91 -25.14
N PHE A 221 11.71 10.05 -25.70
CA PHE A 221 11.31 9.48 -27.01
C PHE A 221 10.19 10.32 -27.63
N THR A 222 9.85 10.04 -28.89
CA THR A 222 8.76 10.72 -29.60
C THR A 222 7.43 10.43 -28.90
N GLY A 223 6.82 11.46 -28.30
CA GLY A 223 5.59 11.35 -27.49
C GLY A 223 5.80 11.50 -25.99
N ALA A 224 7.03 11.58 -25.47
CA ALA A 224 7.32 11.85 -24.07
C ALA A 224 7.12 13.34 -23.73
N ALA A 225 5.88 13.81 -23.68
CA ALA A 225 5.53 15.21 -23.44
C ALA A 225 5.81 15.67 -22.00
N HIS A 226 5.74 14.75 -21.03
CA HIS A 226 5.94 14.99 -19.60
C HIS A 226 6.80 13.89 -18.99
N THR A 227 7.46 14.18 -17.87
CA THR A 227 8.14 13.18 -17.04
C THR A 227 7.08 12.26 -16.38
N ARG A 228 7.31 10.95 -16.39
CA ARG A 228 6.42 9.95 -15.78
C ARG A 228 7.19 9.03 -14.84
N LEU A 229 6.61 8.78 -13.66
CA LEU A 229 7.16 7.84 -12.68
C LEU A 229 7.03 6.40 -13.18
N GLY A 230 8.06 5.60 -12.93
CA GLY A 230 8.06 4.17 -13.23
C GLY A 230 7.40 3.32 -12.13
N ARG A 231 7.09 2.07 -12.48
CA ARG A 231 6.49 1.09 -11.57
C ARG A 231 7.40 0.82 -10.35
N PHE A 232 8.72 0.83 -10.51
CA PHE A 232 9.65 0.70 -9.41
C PHE A 232 9.59 1.87 -8.43
N GLU A 233 9.38 3.11 -8.91
CA GLU A 233 9.16 4.26 -8.04
C GLU A 233 7.84 4.16 -7.27
N LEU A 234 6.76 3.73 -7.95
CA LEU A 234 5.46 3.54 -7.35
C LEU A 234 5.44 2.40 -6.31
N ALA A 235 6.33 1.41 -6.46
CA ALA A 235 6.47 0.29 -5.54
C ALA A 235 7.40 0.60 -4.34
N HIS A 236 7.98 1.80 -4.28
CA HIS A 236 8.92 2.16 -3.21
C HIS A 236 8.34 1.94 -1.81
N GLY A 237 9.09 1.28 -0.93
CA GLY A 237 8.69 0.85 0.39
C GLY A 237 7.75 -0.38 0.41
N GLY A 238 7.32 -0.87 -0.77
CA GLY A 238 6.35 -1.95 -0.93
C GLY A 238 6.90 -3.16 -1.68
N THR A 239 6.06 -3.70 -2.57
CA THR A 239 6.35 -4.91 -3.37
C THR A 239 6.04 -4.65 -4.83
N ILE A 240 6.92 -5.07 -5.74
CA ILE A 240 6.62 -5.18 -7.17
C ILE A 240 6.41 -6.66 -7.51
N PHE A 241 5.36 -6.94 -8.27
CA PHE A 241 5.10 -8.26 -8.83
C PHE A 241 5.32 -8.22 -10.34
N LEU A 242 6.31 -8.94 -10.82
CA LEU A 242 6.68 -9.04 -12.23
C LEU A 242 6.18 -10.38 -12.77
N ASP A 243 5.07 -10.37 -13.48
CA ASP A 243 4.53 -11.57 -14.12
C ASP A 243 5.15 -11.76 -15.51
N GLU A 244 5.31 -13.02 -15.91
CA GLU A 244 5.89 -13.42 -17.20
C GLU A 244 7.29 -12.83 -17.44
N VAL A 245 8.17 -12.89 -16.43
CA VAL A 245 9.54 -12.31 -16.54
C VAL A 245 10.38 -12.95 -17.65
N GLY A 246 10.04 -14.17 -18.07
CA GLY A 246 10.70 -14.85 -19.21
C GLY A 246 10.49 -14.16 -20.55
N GLU A 247 9.48 -13.29 -20.67
CA GLU A 247 9.18 -12.52 -21.89
C GLU A 247 10.00 -11.22 -22.01
N MET A 248 10.78 -10.88 -20.99
CA MET A 248 11.62 -9.67 -21.03
C MET A 248 12.76 -9.81 -22.04
N SER A 249 12.98 -8.74 -22.82
CA SER A 249 14.14 -8.65 -23.70
C SER A 249 15.47 -8.55 -22.94
N LEU A 250 16.57 -8.98 -23.56
CA LEU A 250 17.89 -8.96 -22.94
C LEU A 250 18.31 -7.56 -22.42
N PRO A 251 18.04 -6.44 -23.11
CA PRO A 251 18.33 -5.10 -22.58
C PRO A 251 17.57 -4.79 -21.28
N LEU A 252 16.30 -5.18 -21.20
CA LEU A 252 15.50 -5.00 -19.98
C LEU A 252 15.99 -5.87 -18.82
N GLN A 253 16.42 -7.11 -19.14
CA GLN A 253 17.01 -8.00 -18.14
C GLN A 253 18.25 -7.39 -17.48
N VAL A 254 19.10 -6.65 -18.23
CA VAL A 254 20.27 -5.93 -17.67
C VAL A 254 19.82 -4.85 -16.69
N LYS A 255 18.80 -4.07 -17.03
CA LYS A 255 18.27 -3.01 -16.14
C LYS A 255 17.63 -3.60 -14.88
N LEU A 256 16.85 -4.67 -15.01
CA LEU A 256 16.27 -5.37 -13.87
C LEU A 256 17.36 -5.94 -12.95
N LEU A 257 18.44 -6.52 -13.51
CA LEU A 257 19.56 -7.02 -12.71
C LEU A 257 20.20 -5.92 -11.87
N ARG A 258 20.37 -4.71 -12.44
CA ARG A 258 20.92 -3.56 -11.70
C ARG A 258 20.02 -3.20 -10.51
N VAL A 259 18.68 -3.17 -10.69
CA VAL A 259 17.75 -2.91 -9.57
C VAL A 259 17.85 -3.98 -8.49
N LEU A 260 17.98 -5.26 -8.87
CA LEU A 260 18.12 -6.38 -7.92
C LEU A 260 19.42 -6.33 -7.12
N GLN A 261 20.51 -5.82 -7.72
CA GLN A 261 21.84 -5.77 -7.11
C GLN A 261 22.11 -4.48 -6.34
N GLU A 262 21.81 -3.34 -6.97
CA GLU A 262 22.21 -2.02 -6.50
C GLU A 262 21.05 -1.25 -5.83
N ARG A 263 19.82 -1.77 -5.93
CA ARG A 263 18.62 -1.09 -5.41
C ARG A 263 18.42 0.31 -6.00
N CYS A 264 18.89 0.52 -7.21
CA CYS A 264 18.75 1.80 -7.92
C CYS A 264 18.63 1.60 -9.44
N PHE A 265 18.14 2.65 -10.11
CA PHE A 265 18.03 2.72 -11.56
C PHE A 265 17.99 4.18 -12.03
N GLU A 266 17.96 4.37 -13.35
CA GLU A 266 17.77 5.67 -14.02
C GLU A 266 16.54 5.61 -14.90
N ARG A 267 15.79 6.72 -15.00
CA ARG A 267 14.67 6.82 -15.94
C ARG A 267 15.17 6.80 -17.37
N VAL A 268 14.30 6.39 -18.28
CA VAL A 268 14.59 6.45 -19.72
C VAL A 268 14.86 7.90 -20.13
N GLY A 269 15.99 8.15 -20.78
CA GLY A 269 16.42 9.51 -21.15
C GLY A 269 16.95 10.37 -20.00
N GLY A 270 17.02 9.84 -18.79
CA GLY A 270 17.57 10.52 -17.61
C GLY A 270 18.96 10.01 -17.22
N THR A 271 19.67 10.81 -16.41
CA THR A 271 20.98 10.44 -15.84
C THR A 271 20.96 10.43 -14.32
N ARG A 272 19.81 10.76 -13.70
CA ARG A 272 19.67 10.79 -12.24
C ARG A 272 19.45 9.40 -11.72
N THR A 273 20.32 8.94 -10.82
CA THR A 273 20.13 7.68 -10.08
C THR A 273 19.01 7.82 -9.05
N ILE A 274 18.06 6.89 -9.06
CA ILE A 274 16.92 6.80 -8.17
C ILE A 274 17.08 5.55 -7.33
N ASN A 275 17.17 5.72 -6.01
CA ASN A 275 17.25 4.61 -5.07
C ASN A 275 15.84 4.14 -4.68
N VAL A 276 15.65 2.82 -4.66
CA VAL A 276 14.36 2.21 -4.31
C VAL A 276 14.54 1.06 -3.32
N ASP A 277 13.69 1.02 -2.32
CA ASP A 277 13.51 -0.12 -1.44
C ASP A 277 12.24 -0.88 -1.88
N VAL A 278 12.41 -1.98 -2.60
CA VAL A 278 11.31 -2.76 -3.16
C VAL A 278 11.57 -4.24 -2.97
N ARG A 279 10.58 -4.96 -2.42
CA ARG A 279 10.57 -6.43 -2.45
C ARG A 279 10.13 -6.88 -3.85
N ILE A 280 10.83 -7.85 -4.43
CA ILE A 280 10.54 -8.35 -5.78
C ILE A 280 9.95 -9.75 -5.69
N ILE A 281 8.79 -9.93 -6.30
CA ILE A 281 8.15 -11.23 -6.58
C ILE A 281 8.08 -11.34 -8.09
N ALA A 282 8.67 -12.37 -8.66
CA ALA A 282 8.65 -12.64 -10.09
C ALA A 282 7.84 -13.91 -10.37
N ALA A 283 7.20 -13.99 -11.52
CA ALA A 283 6.51 -15.19 -11.96
C ALA A 283 6.82 -15.51 -13.43
N THR A 284 6.80 -16.80 -13.74
CA THR A 284 7.02 -17.29 -15.11
C THR A 284 6.27 -18.60 -15.37
N ASN A 285 5.85 -18.81 -16.61
CA ASN A 285 5.37 -20.09 -17.12
C ASN A 285 6.42 -20.82 -17.96
N GLN A 286 7.60 -20.19 -18.17
CA GLN A 286 8.69 -20.75 -18.96
C GLN A 286 9.74 -21.40 -18.05
N ASP A 287 10.43 -22.41 -18.59
CA ASP A 287 11.66 -22.93 -18.00
C ASP A 287 12.81 -21.93 -18.23
N LEU A 288 13.10 -21.11 -17.19
CA LEU A 288 14.18 -20.12 -17.29
C LEU A 288 15.56 -20.77 -17.39
N ALA A 289 15.76 -21.97 -16.85
CA ALA A 289 17.03 -22.67 -16.97
C ALA A 289 17.28 -23.07 -18.43
N GLN A 290 16.26 -23.57 -19.12
CA GLN A 290 16.34 -23.82 -20.56
C GLN A 290 16.53 -22.52 -21.35
N ALA A 291 15.80 -21.44 -21.00
CA ALA A 291 15.95 -20.14 -21.65
C ALA A 291 17.38 -19.56 -21.51
N VAL A 292 18.07 -19.85 -20.39
CA VAL A 292 19.48 -19.49 -20.21
C VAL A 292 20.38 -20.27 -21.19
N GLN A 293 20.16 -21.58 -21.35
CA GLN A 293 20.90 -22.39 -22.31
C GLN A 293 20.73 -21.91 -23.76
N GLU A 294 19.52 -21.48 -24.08
CA GLU A 294 19.14 -20.92 -25.38
C GLU A 294 19.56 -19.45 -25.56
N ARG A 295 20.22 -18.85 -24.57
CA ARG A 295 20.65 -17.43 -24.57
C ARG A 295 19.52 -16.42 -24.71
N ARG A 296 18.29 -16.80 -24.39
CA ARG A 296 17.11 -15.91 -24.33
C ARG A 296 16.98 -15.25 -22.97
N PHE A 297 17.57 -15.84 -21.94
CA PHE A 297 17.59 -15.31 -20.59
C PHE A 297 19.02 -15.25 -20.06
N ARG A 298 19.35 -14.20 -19.30
CA ARG A 298 20.69 -14.03 -18.75
C ARG A 298 20.88 -14.91 -17.51
N GLN A 299 22.00 -15.59 -17.43
CA GLN A 299 22.34 -16.46 -16.33
C GLN A 299 22.48 -15.72 -14.99
N ASP A 300 23.06 -14.50 -15.01
CA ASP A 300 23.24 -13.66 -13.81
C ASP A 300 21.90 -13.22 -13.23
N LEU A 301 20.94 -12.83 -14.07
CA LEU A 301 19.58 -12.49 -13.66
C LEU A 301 18.84 -13.72 -13.12
N TYR A 302 18.95 -14.88 -13.77
CA TYR A 302 18.34 -16.12 -13.32
C TYR A 302 18.70 -16.42 -11.86
N TYR A 303 20.00 -16.46 -11.51
CA TYR A 303 20.41 -16.73 -10.14
C TYR A 303 19.97 -15.65 -9.14
N ARG A 304 19.75 -14.43 -9.57
CA ARG A 304 19.28 -13.34 -8.71
C ARG A 304 17.77 -13.38 -8.48
N LEU A 305 17.01 -13.94 -9.42
CA LEU A 305 15.59 -14.19 -9.27
C LEU A 305 15.29 -15.49 -8.53
N HIS A 306 16.06 -16.55 -8.83
CA HIS A 306 15.88 -17.90 -8.29
C HIS A 306 16.48 -18.06 -6.88
N VAL A 307 16.11 -17.13 -5.95
CA VAL A 307 16.54 -17.19 -4.53
C VAL A 307 15.61 -18.05 -3.73
N ILE A 308 14.30 -17.80 -3.85
CA ILE A 308 13.24 -18.60 -3.23
C ILE A 308 12.28 -19.05 -4.34
N PRO A 309 12.47 -20.25 -4.92
CA PRO A 309 11.55 -20.77 -5.91
C PRO A 309 10.30 -21.34 -5.26
N ILE A 310 9.13 -21.04 -5.86
CA ILE A 310 7.83 -21.64 -5.51
C ILE A 310 7.26 -22.24 -6.79
N HIS A 311 7.14 -23.56 -6.83
CA HIS A 311 6.52 -24.24 -7.94
C HIS A 311 5.04 -24.53 -7.66
N ILE A 312 4.13 -24.04 -8.52
CA ILE A 312 2.68 -24.29 -8.40
C ILE A 312 2.33 -25.46 -9.30
N PRO A 313 1.81 -26.56 -8.74
CA PRO A 313 1.43 -27.74 -9.52
C PRO A 313 0.25 -27.43 -10.45
N PRO A 314 0.26 -27.91 -11.68
CA PRO A 314 -0.88 -27.80 -12.60
C PRO A 314 -2.08 -28.58 -12.06
N LEU A 315 -3.30 -28.24 -12.54
CA LEU A 315 -4.54 -28.79 -12.01
C LEU A 315 -4.64 -30.32 -12.15
N ARG A 316 -4.02 -30.90 -13.17
CA ARG A 316 -3.94 -32.36 -13.37
C ARG A 316 -3.19 -33.11 -12.26
N GLU A 317 -2.32 -32.45 -11.51
CA GLU A 317 -1.56 -32.97 -10.36
C GLU A 317 -2.27 -32.74 -9.02
N ARG A 318 -3.36 -31.95 -9.02
CA ARG A 318 -4.18 -31.64 -7.86
C ARG A 318 -5.68 -31.84 -8.14
N ARG A 319 -6.03 -32.97 -8.76
CA ARG A 319 -7.40 -33.28 -9.20
C ARG A 319 -8.44 -33.23 -8.08
N SER A 320 -8.03 -33.54 -6.83
CA SER A 320 -8.91 -33.41 -5.67
C SER A 320 -9.39 -31.99 -5.38
N ASP A 321 -8.74 -30.96 -5.95
CA ASP A 321 -9.15 -29.57 -5.80
C ASP A 321 -10.22 -29.17 -6.84
N ILE A 322 -10.43 -29.96 -7.91
CA ILE A 322 -11.37 -29.62 -8.99
C ILE A 322 -12.80 -29.42 -8.47
N PRO A 323 -13.40 -30.33 -7.68
CA PRO A 323 -14.76 -30.12 -7.16
C PRO A 323 -14.90 -28.86 -6.31
N LEU A 324 -13.87 -28.55 -5.49
CA LEU A 324 -13.85 -27.36 -4.64
C LEU A 324 -13.79 -26.09 -5.47
N LEU A 325 -12.95 -26.07 -6.51
CA LEU A 325 -12.82 -24.96 -7.44
C LEU A 325 -14.12 -24.73 -8.22
N VAL A 326 -14.76 -25.80 -8.71
CA VAL A 326 -16.04 -25.72 -9.40
C VAL A 326 -17.10 -25.09 -8.51
N ASN A 327 -17.28 -25.57 -7.29
CA ASN A 327 -18.24 -25.03 -6.34
C ASN A 327 -17.95 -23.55 -6.01
N HIS A 328 -16.68 -23.21 -5.83
CA HIS A 328 -16.27 -21.82 -5.58
C HIS A 328 -16.65 -20.91 -6.75
N PHE A 329 -16.32 -21.28 -7.98
CA PHE A 329 -16.64 -20.48 -9.17
C PHE A 329 -18.14 -20.39 -9.44
N ILE A 330 -18.92 -21.46 -9.20
CA ILE A 330 -20.39 -21.42 -9.29
C ILE A 330 -20.94 -20.40 -8.28
N ALA A 331 -20.50 -20.46 -7.02
CA ALA A 331 -20.94 -19.52 -5.99
C ALA A 331 -20.60 -18.06 -6.38
N GLN A 332 -19.38 -17.81 -6.85
CA GLN A 332 -18.94 -16.51 -7.31
C GLN A 332 -19.74 -16.01 -8.53
N PHE A 333 -20.00 -16.89 -9.49
CA PHE A 333 -20.78 -16.57 -10.69
C PHE A 333 -22.24 -16.27 -10.34
N ASN A 334 -22.86 -17.06 -9.46
CA ASN A 334 -24.21 -16.82 -8.97
C ASN A 334 -24.35 -15.45 -8.31
N GLN A 335 -23.37 -15.07 -7.48
CA GLN A 335 -23.36 -13.76 -6.82
C GLN A 335 -23.22 -12.62 -7.83
N LEU A 336 -22.33 -12.75 -8.82
CA LEU A 336 -22.09 -11.72 -9.84
C LEU A 336 -23.25 -11.54 -10.82
N ARG A 337 -23.86 -12.65 -11.23
CA ARG A 337 -24.91 -12.67 -12.28
C ARG A 337 -26.31 -12.74 -11.72
N ARG A 338 -26.46 -12.88 -10.39
CA ARG A 338 -27.76 -13.11 -9.73
C ARG A 338 -28.49 -14.33 -10.32
N THR A 339 -27.74 -15.42 -10.56
CA THR A 339 -28.25 -16.70 -11.06
C THR A 339 -28.28 -17.70 -9.91
N GLU A 340 -29.00 -18.82 -10.10
CA GLU A 340 -29.11 -19.91 -9.11
C GLU A 340 -28.65 -21.24 -9.75
N ILE A 341 -27.38 -21.31 -10.18
CA ILE A 341 -26.77 -22.55 -10.63
C ILE A 341 -26.54 -23.42 -9.38
N LEU A 342 -27.19 -24.56 -9.31
CA LEU A 342 -27.18 -25.44 -8.14
C LEU A 342 -25.88 -26.27 -8.01
N GLY A 343 -25.21 -26.55 -9.12
CA GLY A 343 -23.99 -27.36 -9.14
C GLY A 343 -23.67 -27.87 -10.54
N MET A 344 -22.79 -28.85 -10.59
CA MET A 344 -22.37 -29.56 -11.81
C MET A 344 -22.80 -31.03 -11.68
N GLU A 345 -23.21 -31.64 -12.79
CA GLU A 345 -23.53 -33.06 -12.80
C GLU A 345 -22.27 -33.87 -12.50
N PRO A 346 -22.40 -35.01 -11.76
CA PRO A 346 -21.26 -35.85 -11.39
C PRO A 346 -20.42 -36.32 -12.58
N ASP A 347 -21.06 -36.59 -13.71
CA ASP A 347 -20.38 -37.05 -14.92
C ASP A 347 -19.60 -35.96 -15.66
N ALA A 348 -19.79 -34.69 -15.24
CA ALA A 348 -19.07 -33.51 -15.80
C ALA A 348 -17.92 -33.06 -14.91
N LEU A 349 -17.78 -33.62 -13.72
CA LEU A 349 -16.70 -33.41 -12.77
C LEU A 349 -15.56 -34.40 -12.97
#